data_093fec4c74c2352783d7c8dd7049c587
#
_entry.id   093fec4c74c2352783d7c8dd7049c587
#
_cell.length_a   1.000
_cell.length_b   1.000
_cell.length_c   1.000
_cell.angle_alpha   90.00
_cell.angle_beta   90.00
_cell.angle_gamma   90.00
#
_symmetry.space_group_name_H-M   'P 1'
#
loop_
_entity.id
_entity.type
_entity.pdbx_description
1 polymer ?
#
loop_
_entity_poly.entity_id
_entity_poly.type
_entity_poly.pdbx_seq_one_letter_code
_entity_poly.pdbx_strand_id
1 'polypeptide(L)'
;PVYESQEVLRTINQIREKLKMNIIQTNSERNSDFFDREIEKLDNWAEDKKNSLEIELKDLDKEIKLCKSEAKKILNLEEKVAMQREIKEMEKKRNELRLELFKSQDEIDNAKENLISDIEKRLKQNTVLDQLFLIKWLIT
;
A
#
# COMPACT_ATOMS: atom_id res chain seq x y z
N PRO A 1 -24.86 16.18 53.72
CA PRO A 1 -23.87 15.21 53.34
C PRO A 1 -24.24 14.40 52.08
N VAL A 2 -25.53 14.16 51.81
CA VAL A 2 -25.98 13.46 50.61
C VAL A 2 -25.78 14.34 49.31
N TYR A 3 -25.89 15.65 49.47
CA TYR A 3 -25.69 16.59 48.36
C TYR A 3 -24.22 16.71 47.92
N GLU A 4 -23.29 16.74 48.86
CA GLU A 4 -21.85 16.76 48.58
C GLU A 4 -21.38 15.48 47.87
N SER A 5 -21.93 14.32 48.20
CA SER A 5 -21.59 13.08 47.56
C SER A 5 -22.07 12.99 46.10
N GLN A 6 -23.22 13.60 45.76
CA GLN A 6 -23.72 13.66 44.40
C GLN A 6 -22.91 14.61 43.52
N GLU A 7 -22.47 15.75 44.05
CA GLU A 7 -21.64 16.71 43.32
C GLU A 7 -20.24 16.16 43.07
N VAL A 8 -19.64 15.46 44.04
CA VAL A 8 -18.38 14.75 43.91
C VAL A 8 -18.50 13.65 42.86
N LEU A 9 -19.58 12.88 42.85
CA LEU A 9 -19.84 11.84 41.84
C LEU A 9 -19.99 12.41 40.43
N ARG A 10 -20.66 13.55 40.28
CA ARG A 10 -20.76 14.25 38.99
C ARG A 10 -19.40 14.72 38.50
N THR A 11 -18.60 15.29 39.38
CA THR A 11 -17.25 15.76 39.05
C THR A 11 -16.35 14.61 38.64
N ILE A 12 -16.38 13.49 39.35
CA ILE A 12 -15.64 12.25 39.03
C ILE A 12 -16.07 11.70 37.66
N ASN A 13 -17.37 11.66 37.37
CA ASN A 13 -17.88 11.22 36.09
C ASN A 13 -17.48 12.13 34.95
N GLN A 14 -17.48 13.46 35.15
CA GLN A 14 -16.99 14.42 34.16
C GLN A 14 -15.50 14.25 33.86
N ILE A 15 -14.67 14.04 34.87
CA ILE A 15 -13.23 13.78 34.73
C ILE A 15 -13.00 12.47 33.98
N ARG A 16 -13.75 11.43 34.33
CA ARG A 16 -13.70 10.10 33.68
C ARG A 16 -14.06 10.19 32.20
N GLU A 17 -15.13 10.92 31.85
CA GLU A 17 -15.54 11.13 30.46
C GLU A 17 -14.48 11.91 29.66
N LYS A 18 -13.88 12.95 30.23
CA LYS A 18 -12.79 13.72 29.59
C LYS A 18 -11.56 12.85 29.35
N LEU A 19 -11.15 12.06 30.35
CA LEU A 19 -10.02 11.12 30.21
C LEU A 19 -10.29 10.08 29.13
N LYS A 20 -11.49 9.51 29.11
CA LYS A 20 -11.90 8.54 28.08
C LYS A 20 -11.85 9.16 26.68
N MET A 21 -12.39 10.36 26.49
CA MET A 21 -12.32 11.08 25.22
C MET A 21 -10.89 11.38 24.78
N ASN A 22 -10.02 11.81 25.70
CA ASN A 22 -8.62 12.07 25.40
C ASN A 22 -7.87 10.80 24.97
N ILE A 23 -8.13 9.68 25.61
CA ILE A 23 -7.53 8.38 25.25
C ILE A 23 -8.00 7.93 23.87
N ILE A 24 -9.28 8.02 23.58
CA ILE A 24 -9.86 7.68 22.28
C ILE A 24 -9.28 8.57 21.19
N GLN A 25 -9.20 9.86 21.41
CA GLN A 25 -8.62 10.81 20.46
C GLN A 25 -7.14 10.53 20.20
N THR A 26 -6.33 10.33 21.26
CA THR A 26 -4.92 10.03 21.14
C THR A 26 -4.69 8.72 20.38
N ASN A 27 -5.49 7.68 20.64
CA ASN A 27 -5.41 6.43 19.91
C ASN A 27 -5.83 6.57 18.45
N SER A 28 -6.86 7.36 18.17
CA SER A 28 -7.31 7.66 16.81
C SER A 28 -6.22 8.39 16.00
N GLU A 29 -5.58 9.39 16.61
CA GLU A 29 -4.47 10.12 15.99
C GLU A 29 -3.27 9.21 15.69
N ARG A 30 -2.88 8.36 16.63
CA ARG A 30 -1.81 7.36 16.41
C ARG A 30 -2.14 6.37 15.32
N ASN A 31 -3.37 5.88 15.27
CA ASN A 31 -3.83 4.95 14.25
C ASN A 31 -3.90 5.61 12.87
N SER A 32 -4.30 6.88 12.81
CA SER A 32 -4.28 7.68 11.58
C SER A 32 -2.86 7.87 11.06
N ASP A 33 -1.92 8.25 11.92
CA ASP A 33 -0.51 8.40 11.56
C ASP A 33 0.12 7.08 11.10
N PHE A 34 -0.23 5.97 11.75
CA PHE A 34 0.22 4.63 11.35
C PHE A 34 -0.31 4.28 9.96
N PHE A 35 -1.60 4.50 9.72
CA PHE A 35 -2.22 4.26 8.41
C PHE A 35 -1.54 5.05 7.30
N ASP A 36 -1.33 6.36 7.52
CA ASP A 36 -0.67 7.22 6.55
C ASP A 36 0.76 6.76 6.23
N ARG A 37 1.53 6.35 7.24
CA ARG A 37 2.88 5.79 7.04
C ARG A 37 2.87 4.49 6.25
N GLU A 38 1.92 3.61 6.50
CA GLU A 38 1.82 2.34 5.76
C GLU A 38 1.41 2.56 4.30
N ILE A 39 0.50 3.50 4.04
CA ILE A 39 0.15 3.93 2.67
C ILE A 39 1.36 4.54 1.97
N GLU A 40 2.08 5.43 2.63
CA GLU A 40 3.29 6.06 2.09
C GLU A 40 4.39 5.03 1.74
N LYS A 41 4.59 4.02 2.59
CA LYS A 41 5.52 2.91 2.29
C LYS A 41 5.12 2.15 1.03
N LEU A 42 3.84 1.86 0.86
CA LEU A 42 3.31 1.17 -0.32
C LEU A 42 3.49 2.04 -1.58
N ASP A 43 3.22 3.33 -1.48
CA ASP A 43 3.42 4.28 -2.58
C ASP A 43 4.88 4.39 -2.99
N ASN A 44 5.79 4.51 -2.02
CA ASN A 44 7.23 4.57 -2.28
C ASN A 44 7.74 3.28 -2.91
N TRP A 45 7.29 2.13 -2.41
CA TRP A 45 7.65 0.83 -3.00
C TRP A 45 7.13 0.70 -4.43
N ALA A 46 5.90 1.16 -4.69
CA ALA A 46 5.32 1.20 -6.02
C ALA A 46 6.16 2.03 -6.99
N GLU A 47 6.54 3.21 -6.56
CA GLU A 47 7.33 4.14 -7.38
C GLU A 47 8.74 3.60 -7.65
N ASP A 48 9.42 3.09 -6.63
CA ASP A 48 10.75 2.50 -6.76
C ASP A 48 10.74 1.30 -7.72
N LYS A 49 9.76 0.40 -7.57
CA LYS A 49 9.61 -0.77 -8.44
C LYS A 49 9.31 -0.38 -9.88
N LYS A 50 8.41 0.57 -10.07
CA LYS A 50 8.06 1.13 -11.38
C LYS A 50 9.28 1.76 -12.05
N ASN A 51 10.00 2.62 -11.35
CA ASN A 51 11.18 3.31 -11.87
C ASN A 51 12.27 2.33 -12.27
N SER A 52 12.53 1.31 -11.45
CA SER A 52 13.51 0.26 -11.74
C SER A 52 13.17 -0.50 -13.02
N LEU A 53 11.91 -0.93 -13.17
CA LEU A 53 11.46 -1.66 -14.36
C LEU A 53 11.42 -0.78 -15.61
N GLU A 54 11.05 0.49 -15.49
CA GLU A 54 11.06 1.44 -16.59
C GLU A 54 12.48 1.73 -17.10
N ILE A 55 13.47 1.80 -16.21
CA ILE A 55 14.89 1.97 -16.59
C ILE A 55 15.36 0.73 -17.35
N GLU A 56 15.10 -0.48 -16.86
CA GLU A 56 15.44 -1.72 -17.56
C GLU A 56 14.79 -1.81 -18.92
N LEU A 57 13.50 -1.49 -19.03
CA LEU A 57 12.76 -1.45 -20.31
C LEU A 57 13.38 -0.48 -21.30
N LYS A 58 13.73 0.70 -20.82
CA LYS A 58 14.34 1.75 -21.66
C LYS A 58 15.72 1.36 -22.18
N ASP A 59 16.53 0.71 -21.35
CA ASP A 59 17.84 0.22 -21.75
C ASP A 59 17.71 -0.93 -22.75
N LEU A 60 16.78 -1.86 -22.50
CA LEU A 60 16.52 -2.97 -23.41
C LEU A 60 15.96 -2.50 -24.77
N ASP A 61 15.09 -1.49 -24.79
CA ASP A 61 14.61 -0.87 -26.03
C ASP A 61 15.74 -0.26 -26.84
N LYS A 62 16.72 0.38 -26.18
CA LYS A 62 17.92 0.91 -26.84
C LYS A 62 18.77 -0.21 -27.44
N GLU A 63 19.01 -1.28 -26.68
CA GLU A 63 19.77 -2.44 -27.18
C GLU A 63 19.09 -3.10 -28.37
N ILE A 64 17.78 -3.32 -28.31
CA ILE A 64 17.00 -3.88 -29.43
C ILE A 64 17.13 -3.00 -30.67
N LYS A 65 17.01 -1.69 -30.51
CA LYS A 65 17.14 -0.74 -31.62
C LYS A 65 18.53 -0.75 -32.24
N LEU A 66 19.58 -0.85 -31.41
CA LEU A 66 20.96 -0.96 -31.84
C LEU A 66 21.19 -2.26 -32.60
N CYS A 67 20.77 -3.39 -32.05
CA CYS A 67 20.90 -4.71 -32.70
C CYS A 67 20.14 -4.78 -34.03
N LYS A 68 18.96 -4.19 -34.12
CA LYS A 68 18.22 -4.09 -35.40
C LYS A 68 18.96 -3.27 -36.42
N SER A 69 19.61 -2.20 -36.01
CA SER A 69 20.43 -1.37 -36.89
C SER A 69 21.68 -2.10 -37.38
N GLU A 70 22.36 -2.82 -36.50
CA GLU A 70 23.54 -3.63 -36.84
C GLU A 70 23.18 -4.83 -37.72
N ALA A 71 22.06 -5.48 -37.48
CA ALA A 71 21.58 -6.62 -38.28
C ALA A 71 21.40 -6.24 -39.77
N LYS A 72 21.03 -5.02 -40.05
CA LYS A 72 20.91 -4.51 -41.45
C LYS A 72 22.25 -4.41 -42.17
N LYS A 73 23.35 -4.26 -41.45
CA LYS A 73 24.71 -4.13 -42.00
C LYS A 73 25.39 -5.45 -42.26
N ILE A 74 24.89 -6.58 -41.70
CA ILE A 74 25.44 -7.88 -41.86
C ILE A 74 25.09 -8.44 -43.25
N LEU A 75 26.10 -8.95 -43.97
CA LEU A 75 25.93 -9.49 -45.31
C LEU A 75 25.78 -11.04 -45.30
N ASN A 76 26.31 -11.71 -44.28
CA ASN A 76 26.25 -13.19 -44.14
C ASN A 76 24.87 -13.61 -43.61
N LEU A 77 24.23 -14.54 -44.34
CA LEU A 77 22.88 -14.98 -43.99
C LEU A 77 22.83 -15.70 -42.63
N GLU A 78 23.83 -16.53 -42.31
CA GLU A 78 23.90 -17.25 -41.01
C GLU A 78 24.00 -16.26 -39.85
N GLU A 79 24.83 -15.26 -39.98
CA GLU A 79 24.97 -14.19 -38.97
C GLU A 79 23.69 -13.33 -38.85
N LYS A 80 23.01 -13.03 -39.94
CA LYS A 80 21.72 -12.36 -39.93
C LYS A 80 20.65 -13.14 -39.16
N VAL A 81 20.56 -14.43 -39.41
CA VAL A 81 19.61 -15.30 -38.72
C VAL A 81 19.92 -15.40 -37.22
N ALA A 82 21.20 -15.53 -36.85
CA ALA A 82 21.63 -15.52 -35.46
C ALA A 82 21.27 -14.20 -34.76
N MET A 83 21.51 -13.08 -35.43
CA MET A 83 21.17 -11.75 -34.89
C MET A 83 19.66 -11.59 -34.73
N GLN A 84 18.85 -12.04 -35.66
CA GLN A 84 17.41 -12.01 -35.57
C GLN A 84 16.87 -12.86 -34.41
N ARG A 85 17.50 -13.99 -34.10
CA ARG A 85 17.17 -14.80 -32.93
C ARG A 85 17.47 -14.05 -31.63
N GLU A 86 18.61 -13.40 -31.55
CA GLU A 86 19.00 -12.61 -30.40
C GLU A 86 18.03 -11.43 -30.17
N ILE A 87 17.67 -10.73 -31.24
CA ILE A 87 16.66 -9.66 -31.19
C ILE A 87 15.33 -10.20 -30.68
N LYS A 88 14.89 -11.36 -31.15
CA LYS A 88 13.64 -12.00 -30.72
C LYS A 88 13.65 -12.37 -29.24
N GLU A 89 14.76 -12.85 -28.73
CA GLU A 89 14.91 -13.15 -27.28
C GLU A 89 14.88 -11.84 -26.45
N MET A 90 15.51 -10.77 -26.92
CA MET A 90 15.45 -9.48 -26.25
C MET A 90 14.02 -8.89 -26.26
N GLU A 91 13.28 -9.02 -27.35
CA GLU A 91 11.88 -8.61 -27.44
C GLU A 91 10.98 -9.42 -26.50
N LYS A 92 11.25 -10.71 -26.36
CA LYS A 92 10.56 -11.56 -25.39
C LYS A 92 10.81 -11.09 -23.97
N LYS A 93 12.06 -10.83 -23.61
CA LYS A 93 12.44 -10.29 -22.31
C LYS A 93 11.76 -8.94 -22.03
N ARG A 94 11.70 -8.07 -23.04
CA ARG A 94 10.98 -6.79 -22.95
C ARG A 94 9.50 -6.98 -22.61
N ASN A 95 8.84 -7.94 -23.27
CA ASN A 95 7.44 -8.23 -23.00
C ASN A 95 7.23 -8.82 -21.59
N GLU A 96 8.15 -9.65 -21.12
CA GLU A 96 8.14 -10.18 -19.75
C GLU A 96 8.28 -9.08 -18.70
N LEU A 97 9.17 -8.11 -18.93
CA LEU A 97 9.35 -6.95 -18.05
C LEU A 97 8.11 -6.04 -18.02
N ARG A 98 7.47 -5.84 -19.15
CA ARG A 98 6.19 -5.10 -19.22
C ARG A 98 5.09 -5.79 -18.41
N LEU A 99 5.01 -7.12 -18.53
CA LEU A 99 4.06 -7.92 -17.77
C LEU A 99 4.35 -7.84 -16.26
N GLU A 100 5.62 -7.87 -15.87
CA GLU A 100 6.04 -7.72 -14.47
C GLU A 100 5.67 -6.34 -13.91
N LEU A 101 5.78 -5.30 -14.72
CA LEU A 101 5.35 -3.95 -14.34
C LEU A 101 3.85 -3.91 -14.01
N PHE A 102 3.01 -4.49 -14.85
CA PHE A 102 1.57 -4.58 -14.59
C PHE A 102 1.25 -5.41 -13.35
N LYS A 103 1.90 -6.56 -13.19
CA LYS A 103 1.72 -7.41 -12.01
C LYS A 103 2.11 -6.70 -10.70
N SER A 104 3.22 -5.96 -10.71
CA SER A 104 3.65 -5.19 -9.53
C SER A 104 2.64 -4.11 -9.17
N GLN A 105 2.05 -3.43 -10.13
CA GLN A 105 1.00 -2.45 -9.89
C GLN A 105 -0.23 -3.10 -9.25
N ASP A 106 -0.67 -4.25 -9.78
CA ASP A 106 -1.80 -4.99 -9.22
C ASP A 106 -1.52 -5.48 -7.79
N GLU A 107 -0.32 -5.98 -7.52
CA GLU A 107 0.10 -6.42 -6.18
C GLU A 107 0.04 -5.27 -5.16
N ILE A 108 0.48 -4.09 -5.56
CA ILE A 108 0.47 -2.90 -4.70
C ILE A 108 -0.95 -2.41 -4.48
N ASP A 109 -1.77 -2.36 -5.51
CA ASP A 109 -3.18 -1.98 -5.40
C ASP A 109 -3.94 -2.96 -4.48
N ASN A 110 -3.67 -4.26 -4.59
CA ASN A 110 -4.21 -5.27 -3.70
C ASN A 110 -3.72 -5.10 -2.25
N ALA A 111 -2.46 -4.79 -2.06
CA ALA A 111 -1.90 -4.53 -0.73
C ALA A 111 -2.55 -3.31 -0.06
N LYS A 112 -2.79 -2.24 -0.81
CA LYS A 112 -3.52 -1.06 -0.33
C LYS A 112 -4.97 -1.40 0.02
N GLU A 113 -5.67 -2.12 -0.84
CA GLU A 113 -7.05 -2.54 -0.61
C GLU A 113 -7.17 -3.44 0.62
N ASN A 114 -6.24 -4.36 0.83
CA ASN A 114 -6.18 -5.19 2.02
C ASN A 114 -5.96 -4.37 3.29
N LEU A 115 -5.07 -3.38 3.25
CA LEU A 115 -4.83 -2.47 4.37
C LEU A 115 -6.10 -1.67 4.72
N ILE A 116 -6.77 -1.09 3.74
CA ILE A 116 -8.02 -0.34 3.91
C ILE A 116 -9.10 -1.26 4.49
N SER A 117 -9.28 -2.44 3.93
CA SER A 117 -10.27 -3.43 4.39
C SER A 117 -10.02 -3.88 5.81
N ASP A 118 -8.77 -4.12 6.20
CA ASP A 118 -8.41 -4.51 7.56
C ASP A 118 -8.69 -3.41 8.58
N ILE A 119 -8.41 -2.16 8.22
CA ILE A 119 -8.71 -0.99 9.06
C ILE A 119 -10.23 -0.81 9.19
N GLU A 120 -10.99 -0.94 8.11
CA GLU A 120 -12.45 -0.88 8.14
C GLU A 120 -13.06 -1.94 9.07
N LYS A 121 -12.56 -3.17 9.02
CA LYS A 121 -12.99 -4.25 9.92
C LYS A 121 -12.69 -3.95 11.38
N ARG A 122 -11.50 -3.42 11.67
CA ARG A 122 -11.12 -3.02 13.05
C ARG A 122 -11.99 -1.88 13.58
N LEU A 123 -12.30 -0.89 12.74
CA LEU A 123 -13.20 0.19 13.11
C LEU A 123 -14.61 -0.31 13.42
N LYS A 124 -15.15 -1.24 12.66
CA LYS A 124 -16.45 -1.89 12.94
C LYS A 124 -16.42 -2.67 14.25
N GLN A 125 -15.37 -3.43 14.52
CA GLN A 125 -15.20 -4.17 15.76
C GLN A 125 -15.13 -3.24 16.97
N ASN A 126 -14.38 -2.15 16.90
CA ASN A 126 -14.28 -1.15 17.97
C ASN A 126 -15.62 -0.48 18.24
N THR A 127 -16.39 -0.16 17.22
CA THR A 127 -17.74 0.42 17.37
C THR A 127 -18.68 -0.55 18.06
N VAL A 128 -18.66 -1.82 17.72
CA VAL A 128 -19.48 -2.87 18.38
C VAL A 128 -19.05 -3.06 19.84
N LEU A 129 -17.77 -3.09 20.13
CA LEU A 129 -17.24 -3.20 21.51
C LEU A 129 -17.63 -1.99 22.35
N ASP A 130 -17.56 -0.78 21.81
CA ASP A 130 -17.98 0.44 22.49
C ASP A 130 -19.48 0.43 22.79
N GLN A 131 -20.31 -0.02 21.88
CA GLN A 131 -21.76 -0.18 22.08
C GLN A 131 -22.06 -1.22 23.15
N LEU A 132 -21.40 -2.38 23.13
CA LEU A 132 -21.56 -3.42 24.14
C LEU A 132 -21.10 -2.95 25.53
N PHE A 133 -20.03 -2.20 25.60
CA PHE A 133 -19.53 -1.59 26.83
C PHE A 133 -20.51 -0.58 27.40
N LEU A 134 -21.12 0.27 26.60
CA LEU A 134 -22.16 1.23 26.99
C LEU A 134 -23.40 0.52 27.52
N ILE A 135 -23.88 -0.53 26.86
CA ILE A 135 -25.03 -1.33 27.30
C ILE A 135 -24.75 -2.00 28.65
N LYS A 136 -23.57 -2.57 28.82
CA LYS A 136 -23.15 -3.21 30.08
C LYS A 136 -23.07 -2.20 31.24
N TRP A 137 -22.71 -0.95 30.94
CA TRP A 137 -22.67 0.15 31.92
C TRP A 137 -24.06 0.64 32.34
N LEU A 138 -25.03 0.65 31.42
CA LEU A 138 -26.41 1.08 31.67
C LEU A 138 -27.22 0.05 32.46
N ILE A 139 -26.85 -1.23 32.43
CA ILE A 139 -27.53 -2.33 33.12
C ILE A 139 -27.00 -2.55 34.56
N THR A 140 -25.78 -2.11 34.83
CA THR A 140 -25.19 -2.15 36.19
C THR A 140 -25.27 -0.79 36.88
#